data_eaac740074b8f53c9bd2bf9357351c5f
#
_entry.id   eaac740074b8f53c9bd2bf9357351c5f
#
_cell.length_a   1.000
_cell.length_b   1.000
_cell.length_c   1.000
_cell.angle_alpha   90.00
_cell.angle_beta   90.00
_cell.angle_gamma   90.00
#
_symmetry.space_group_name_H-M   'P 1'
#
loop_
_entity.id
_entity.type
_entity.pdbx_description
1 polymer ?
#
loop_
_entity_poly.entity_id
_entity_poly.type
_entity_poly.pdbx_seq_one_letter_code
_entity_poly.pdbx_strand_id
1 'polypeptide(L)'
;VNEALAQDPDLFGGLDGFTYYPNATSAYSRTYPSITYLLTQNRCYFNKPYYDYVNDSFAGSAFWRDLASLCDDLRIYTTSNYVGSSAFFDMDNFYVFDSSKLSALDIGGVIRASADVGMYRAAPYIIKESFKYDAAYIDGSCLKPLPNGTYYMNDNIFYDDLMNCGIDIDRSSSSSFRFFHLWGAHPGCFIDENAQLADAPTPAQALRGDFKILKEYFAKMKAQGIYD
;
A
#
# COMPACT_ATOMS: atom_id res chain seq x y z
N VAL A 1 -1.31 -14.04 6.66
CA VAL A 1 -1.52 -13.98 8.13
C VAL A 1 -1.42 -15.38 8.73
N ASN A 2 -2.22 -16.38 8.28
CA ASN A 2 -2.23 -17.72 8.89
C ASN A 2 -0.85 -18.39 8.89
N GLU A 3 -0.06 -18.22 7.82
CA GLU A 3 1.30 -18.75 7.76
C GLU A 3 2.24 -18.03 8.75
N ALA A 4 2.12 -16.71 8.87
CA ALA A 4 2.90 -15.95 9.85
C ALA A 4 2.52 -16.32 11.29
N LEU A 5 1.22 -16.54 11.58
CA LEU A 5 0.76 -17.02 12.88
C LEU A 5 1.28 -18.43 13.21
N ALA A 6 1.40 -19.31 12.20
CA ALA A 6 1.97 -20.63 12.41
C ALA A 6 3.47 -20.57 12.80
N GLN A 7 4.19 -19.56 12.31
CA GLN A 7 5.60 -19.32 12.64
C GLN A 7 5.79 -18.50 13.93
N ASP A 8 4.85 -17.62 14.23
CA ASP A 8 4.85 -16.77 15.41
C ASP A 8 3.44 -16.74 16.02
N PRO A 9 3.15 -17.64 16.98
CA PRO A 9 1.85 -17.67 17.66
C PRO A 9 1.53 -16.39 18.45
N ASP A 10 2.54 -15.61 18.82
CA ASP A 10 2.39 -14.32 19.51
C ASP A 10 2.34 -13.12 18.56
N LEU A 11 2.11 -13.35 17.28
CA LEU A 11 2.07 -12.29 16.26
C LEU A 11 1.19 -11.10 16.66
N PHE A 12 0.09 -11.34 17.35
CA PHE A 12 -0.86 -10.32 17.82
C PHE A 12 -0.62 -9.87 19.27
N GLY A 13 0.40 -10.40 19.94
CA GLY A 13 0.76 -9.99 21.30
C GLY A 13 1.03 -8.49 21.37
N GLY A 14 0.47 -7.81 22.39
CA GLY A 14 0.61 -6.36 22.56
C GLY A 14 -0.32 -5.48 21.70
N LEU A 15 -1.20 -6.08 20.91
CA LEU A 15 -2.24 -5.38 20.15
C LEU A 15 -3.59 -5.43 20.91
N ASP A 16 -3.62 -4.81 22.08
CA ASP A 16 -4.82 -4.74 22.90
C ASP A 16 -5.91 -3.93 22.20
N GLY A 17 -7.16 -4.39 22.28
CA GLY A 17 -8.30 -3.74 21.63
C GLY A 17 -8.54 -4.15 20.18
N PHE A 18 -7.68 -4.98 19.58
CA PHE A 18 -7.86 -5.50 18.23
C PHE A 18 -8.60 -6.84 18.22
N THR A 19 -9.44 -7.04 17.21
CA THR A 19 -10.10 -8.32 16.96
C THR A 19 -9.65 -8.90 15.63
N TYR A 20 -9.10 -10.10 15.65
CA TYR A 20 -8.69 -10.81 14.44
C TYR A 20 -9.88 -11.57 13.83
N TYR A 21 -10.10 -11.36 12.55
CA TYR A 21 -11.11 -12.05 11.74
C TYR A 21 -10.44 -12.98 10.73
N PRO A 22 -10.27 -14.28 11.04
CA PRO A 22 -9.48 -15.21 10.22
C PRO A 22 -10.06 -15.46 8.82
N ASN A 23 -11.35 -15.22 8.65
CA ASN A 23 -12.07 -15.44 7.40
C ASN A 23 -12.42 -14.13 6.67
N ALA A 24 -11.83 -13.01 7.08
CA ALA A 24 -12.03 -11.75 6.38
C ALA A 24 -11.42 -11.82 4.98
N THR A 25 -12.15 -11.31 4.00
CA THR A 25 -11.70 -11.21 2.60
C THR A 25 -11.78 -9.77 2.12
N SER A 26 -10.86 -9.40 1.25
CA SER A 26 -10.92 -8.10 0.58
C SER A 26 -12.13 -8.01 -0.34
N ALA A 27 -12.71 -6.81 -0.46
CA ALA A 27 -13.82 -6.56 -1.38
C ALA A 27 -13.40 -6.70 -2.86
N TYR A 28 -12.12 -6.51 -3.15
CA TYR A 28 -11.55 -6.61 -4.50
C TYR A 28 -10.21 -7.34 -4.45
N SER A 29 -9.83 -7.93 -5.59
CA SER A 29 -8.54 -8.61 -5.77
C SER A 29 -7.36 -7.66 -6.04
N ARG A 30 -7.61 -6.36 -6.13
CA ARG A 30 -6.60 -5.33 -6.44
C ARG A 30 -6.60 -4.24 -5.38
N THR A 31 -5.42 -3.65 -5.15
CA THR A 31 -5.19 -2.64 -4.11
C THR A 31 -6.00 -1.37 -4.34
N TYR A 32 -5.95 -0.78 -5.57
CA TYR A 32 -6.60 0.50 -5.83
C TYR A 32 -8.12 0.49 -5.58
N PRO A 33 -8.90 -0.51 -6.04
CA PRO A 33 -10.33 -0.52 -5.75
C PRO A 33 -10.61 -0.87 -4.28
N SER A 34 -9.75 -1.66 -3.65
CA SER A 34 -9.93 -2.04 -2.23
C SER A 34 -9.72 -0.84 -1.29
N ILE A 35 -8.63 -0.10 -1.46
CA ILE A 35 -8.33 1.09 -0.63
C ILE A 35 -9.36 2.18 -0.89
N THR A 36 -9.64 2.49 -2.15
CA THR A 36 -10.63 3.50 -2.49
C THR A 36 -12.00 3.15 -1.92
N TYR A 37 -12.44 1.89 -2.05
CA TYR A 37 -13.71 1.44 -1.46
C TYR A 37 -13.70 1.51 0.06
N LEU A 38 -12.62 1.06 0.71
CA LEU A 38 -12.48 1.12 2.16
C LEU A 38 -12.65 2.55 2.69
N LEU A 39 -12.01 3.51 2.01
CA LEU A 39 -11.96 4.90 2.46
C LEU A 39 -13.17 5.73 2.02
N THR A 40 -13.83 5.39 0.92
CA THR A 40 -14.91 6.22 0.34
C THR A 40 -16.28 5.54 0.32
N GLN A 41 -16.33 4.22 0.52
CA GLN A 41 -17.49 3.36 0.34
C GLN A 41 -18.07 3.33 -1.10
N ASN A 42 -17.38 3.93 -2.08
CA ASN A 42 -17.79 3.92 -3.48
C ASN A 42 -17.33 2.63 -4.18
N ARG A 43 -18.28 1.91 -4.77
CA ARG A 43 -17.99 0.65 -5.45
C ARG A 43 -17.31 0.87 -6.79
N CYS A 44 -16.26 0.08 -7.06
CA CYS A 44 -15.63 0.00 -8.37
C CYS A 44 -16.34 -1.02 -9.26
N TYR A 45 -16.92 -0.54 -10.36
CA TYR A 45 -17.60 -1.40 -11.35
C TYR A 45 -16.71 -1.70 -12.57
N PHE A 46 -15.45 -1.23 -12.58
CA PHE A 46 -14.49 -1.41 -13.69
C PHE A 46 -14.99 -0.90 -15.05
N ASN A 47 -15.89 0.08 -15.03
CA ASN A 47 -16.53 0.66 -16.23
C ASN A 47 -15.92 1.99 -16.68
N LYS A 48 -14.86 2.43 -15.99
CA LYS A 48 -14.08 3.64 -16.31
C LYS A 48 -12.60 3.44 -15.93
N PRO A 49 -11.68 4.29 -16.45
CA PRO A 49 -10.29 4.27 -16.04
C PRO A 49 -10.14 4.38 -14.52
N TYR A 50 -9.13 3.72 -13.95
CA TYR A 50 -9.02 3.66 -12.48
C TYR A 50 -8.72 5.02 -11.86
N TYR A 51 -7.97 5.88 -12.53
CA TYR A 51 -7.71 7.25 -12.06
C TYR A 51 -9.00 8.06 -11.91
N ASP A 52 -9.90 7.96 -12.90
CA ASP A 52 -11.20 8.63 -12.85
C ASP A 52 -12.05 8.07 -11.72
N TYR A 53 -12.04 6.73 -11.54
CA TYR A 53 -12.74 6.10 -10.42
C TYR A 53 -12.21 6.59 -9.06
N VAL A 54 -10.90 6.62 -8.87
CA VAL A 54 -10.29 7.06 -7.61
C VAL A 54 -10.62 8.53 -7.35
N ASN A 55 -10.36 9.40 -8.31
CA ASN A 55 -10.60 10.84 -8.17
C ASN A 55 -12.08 11.16 -7.89
N ASP A 56 -13.00 10.58 -8.67
CA ASP A 56 -14.44 10.80 -8.50
C ASP A 56 -14.92 10.26 -7.15
N SER A 57 -14.36 9.14 -6.69
CA SER A 57 -14.74 8.51 -5.43
C SER A 57 -14.37 9.40 -4.24
N PHE A 58 -13.17 9.95 -4.21
CA PHE A 58 -12.74 10.86 -3.15
C PHE A 58 -13.46 12.20 -3.23
N ALA A 59 -13.57 12.81 -4.43
CA ALA A 59 -14.27 14.07 -4.63
C ALA A 59 -15.76 14.00 -4.25
N GLY A 60 -16.40 12.85 -4.51
CA GLY A 60 -17.81 12.61 -4.17
C GLY A 60 -18.06 12.15 -2.73
N SER A 61 -17.04 11.80 -1.96
CA SER A 61 -17.20 11.21 -0.64
C SER A 61 -17.65 12.23 0.41
N ALA A 62 -18.81 11.99 1.03
CA ALA A 62 -19.26 12.76 2.18
C ALA A 62 -18.32 12.55 3.38
N PHE A 63 -17.87 11.32 3.61
CA PHE A 63 -16.94 10.97 4.68
C PHE A 63 -15.68 11.84 4.67
N TRP A 64 -15.06 12.03 3.49
CA TRP A 64 -13.85 12.83 3.39
C TRP A 64 -14.10 14.32 3.59
N ARG A 65 -15.23 14.85 3.13
CA ARG A 65 -15.61 16.24 3.42
C ARG A 65 -15.84 16.48 4.92
N ASP A 66 -16.55 15.55 5.56
CA ASP A 66 -16.83 15.63 6.98
C ASP A 66 -15.52 15.46 7.78
N LEU A 67 -14.68 14.50 7.42
CA LEU A 67 -13.39 14.29 8.05
C LEU A 67 -12.48 15.52 7.95
N ALA A 68 -12.36 16.12 6.76
CA ALA A 68 -11.58 17.35 6.56
C ALA A 68 -12.12 18.55 7.36
N SER A 69 -13.42 18.57 7.70
CA SER A 69 -14.00 19.62 8.54
C SER A 69 -13.84 19.36 10.04
N LEU A 70 -13.59 18.12 10.45
CA LEU A 70 -13.53 17.70 11.85
C LEU A 70 -12.11 17.43 12.34
N CYS A 71 -11.19 17.12 11.42
CA CYS A 71 -9.80 16.79 11.75
C CYS A 71 -8.87 17.90 11.30
N ASP A 72 -8.15 18.48 12.27
CA ASP A 72 -7.14 19.50 12.01
C ASP A 72 -5.81 18.88 11.55
N ASP A 73 -5.54 17.61 11.88
CA ASP A 73 -4.34 16.85 11.49
C ASP A 73 -4.73 15.58 10.73
N LEU A 74 -4.83 15.68 9.41
CA LEU A 74 -5.17 14.56 8.54
C LEU A 74 -3.95 14.11 7.75
N ARG A 75 -3.48 12.88 8.01
CA ARG A 75 -2.27 12.32 7.39
C ARG A 75 -2.55 10.98 6.73
N ILE A 76 -2.12 10.86 5.48
CA ILE A 76 -2.26 9.64 4.69
C ILE A 76 -0.88 9.21 4.19
N TYR A 77 -0.50 7.98 4.49
CA TYR A 77 0.77 7.37 4.07
C TYR A 77 0.46 6.25 3.07
N THR A 78 0.51 6.58 1.80
CA THR A 78 0.30 5.66 0.68
C THR A 78 0.90 6.25 -0.59
N THR A 79 0.72 5.61 -1.73
CA THR A 79 1.06 6.23 -3.01
C THR A 79 -0.08 7.12 -3.50
N SER A 80 0.24 8.18 -4.24
CA SER A 80 -0.75 9.09 -4.83
C SER A 80 -1.77 8.39 -5.73
N ASN A 81 -1.42 7.21 -6.25
CA ASN A 81 -2.28 6.45 -7.15
C ASN A 81 -3.54 5.85 -6.49
N TYR A 82 -3.57 5.76 -5.16
CA TYR A 82 -4.66 5.07 -4.46
C TYR A 82 -5.68 6.01 -3.81
N VAL A 83 -5.34 7.28 -3.66
CA VAL A 83 -6.19 8.26 -2.98
C VAL A 83 -6.52 9.49 -3.84
N GLY A 84 -6.06 9.52 -5.07
CA GLY A 84 -6.31 10.61 -6.00
C GLY A 84 -5.68 11.95 -5.57
N SER A 85 -5.68 12.93 -6.47
CA SER A 85 -5.41 14.32 -6.13
C SER A 85 -6.69 14.92 -5.60
N SER A 86 -6.85 15.07 -4.29
CA SER A 86 -8.04 15.72 -3.77
C SER A 86 -7.71 17.10 -3.27
N ALA A 87 -8.63 18.04 -3.55
CA ALA A 87 -8.60 19.38 -2.99
C ALA A 87 -9.00 19.42 -1.49
N PHE A 88 -9.27 18.26 -0.88
CA PHE A 88 -9.86 18.16 0.45
C PHE A 88 -8.86 17.94 1.58
N PHE A 89 -7.61 17.61 1.27
CA PHE A 89 -6.60 17.43 2.31
C PHE A 89 -5.28 18.03 1.88
N ASP A 90 -4.64 18.65 2.84
CA ASP A 90 -3.25 19.03 2.71
C ASP A 90 -2.42 17.75 2.71
N MET A 91 -1.73 17.50 1.60
CA MET A 91 -1.00 16.26 1.36
C MET A 91 0.48 16.39 1.70
N ASP A 92 0.87 17.38 2.50
CA ASP A 92 2.26 17.63 2.90
C ASP A 92 2.92 16.42 3.59
N ASN A 93 2.11 15.48 4.06
CA ASN A 93 2.56 14.24 4.67
C ASN A 93 2.45 13.01 3.76
N PHE A 94 2.19 13.23 2.49
CA PHE A 94 2.24 12.17 1.50
C PHE A 94 3.68 11.74 1.30
N TYR A 95 3.96 10.46 1.37
CA TYR A 95 5.09 9.90 0.66
C TYR A 95 4.84 10.12 -0.83
N VAL A 96 5.12 11.32 -1.29
CA VAL A 96 5.00 11.66 -2.71
C VAL A 96 6.03 10.82 -3.41
N PHE A 97 5.56 9.87 -4.15
CA PHE A 97 6.38 9.25 -5.17
C PHE A 97 6.96 10.38 -6.03
N ASP A 98 8.25 10.56 -5.93
CA ASP A 98 8.97 11.52 -6.77
C ASP A 98 8.88 11.01 -8.22
N SER A 99 7.94 11.58 -8.97
CA SER A 99 7.71 11.21 -10.36
C SER A 99 8.94 11.45 -11.24
N SER A 100 9.92 12.26 -10.77
CA SER A 100 11.20 12.43 -11.45
C SER A 100 12.06 11.15 -11.42
N LYS A 101 11.75 10.23 -10.50
CA LYS A 101 12.37 8.90 -10.37
C LYS A 101 11.59 7.80 -11.07
N LEU A 102 10.51 8.13 -11.81
CA LEU A 102 9.84 7.16 -12.67
C LEU A 102 10.86 6.48 -13.57
N SER A 103 10.86 5.17 -13.54
CA SER A 103 11.63 4.37 -14.48
C SER A 103 11.24 4.79 -15.89
N ALA A 104 12.22 5.15 -16.69
CA ALA A 104 11.96 5.41 -18.10
C ALA A 104 11.35 4.16 -18.73
N LEU A 105 10.37 4.33 -19.61
CA LEU A 105 9.80 3.23 -20.38
C LEU A 105 10.92 2.47 -21.11
N ASP A 106 10.96 1.18 -20.96
CA ASP A 106 11.73 0.29 -21.83
C ASP A 106 10.91 0.00 -23.10
N ILE A 107 11.15 0.78 -24.15
CA ILE A 107 10.43 0.63 -25.42
C ILE A 107 10.58 -0.80 -25.97
N GLY A 108 11.75 -1.41 -25.82
CA GLY A 108 11.97 -2.81 -26.23
C GLY A 108 11.13 -3.79 -25.42
N GLY A 109 11.01 -3.55 -24.12
CA GLY A 109 10.12 -4.29 -23.21
C GLY A 109 8.64 -4.10 -23.57
N VAL A 110 8.22 -2.87 -23.86
CA VAL A 110 6.84 -2.57 -24.30
C VAL A 110 6.50 -3.33 -25.60
N ILE A 111 7.40 -3.32 -26.59
CA ILE A 111 7.16 -4.05 -27.84
C ILE A 111 7.05 -5.55 -27.59
N ARG A 112 7.94 -6.13 -26.77
CA ARG A 112 7.88 -7.56 -26.41
C ARG A 112 6.58 -7.91 -25.69
N ALA A 113 6.24 -7.18 -24.64
CA ALA A 113 5.01 -7.40 -23.89
C ALA A 113 3.77 -7.26 -24.79
N SER A 114 3.76 -6.28 -25.71
CA SER A 114 2.67 -6.11 -26.67
C SER A 114 2.57 -7.28 -27.66
N ALA A 115 3.70 -7.80 -28.11
CA ALA A 115 3.73 -8.99 -28.98
C ALA A 115 3.24 -10.24 -28.24
N ASP A 116 3.66 -10.44 -26.98
CA ASP A 116 3.24 -11.57 -26.15
C ASP A 116 1.73 -11.52 -25.88
N VAL A 117 1.19 -10.35 -25.58
CA VAL A 117 -0.27 -10.13 -25.46
C VAL A 117 -1.00 -10.44 -26.76
N GLY A 118 -0.45 -9.97 -27.88
CA GLY A 118 -0.99 -10.24 -29.22
C GLY A 118 -1.02 -11.74 -29.53
N MET A 119 0.10 -12.43 -29.28
CA MET A 119 0.20 -13.87 -29.45
C MET A 119 -0.73 -14.64 -28.50
N TYR A 120 -0.81 -14.26 -27.25
CA TYR A 120 -1.77 -14.87 -26.30
C TYR A 120 -3.21 -14.75 -26.78
N ARG A 121 -3.61 -13.58 -27.34
CA ARG A 121 -4.96 -13.37 -27.89
C ARG A 121 -5.24 -14.24 -29.12
N ALA A 122 -4.27 -14.39 -30.01
CA ALA A 122 -4.39 -15.14 -31.25
C ALA A 122 -4.19 -16.66 -31.06
N ALA A 123 -3.55 -17.08 -30.00
CA ALA A 123 -3.19 -18.48 -29.76
C ALA A 123 -4.42 -19.36 -29.50
N PRO A 124 -4.45 -20.61 -30.02
CA PRO A 124 -5.39 -21.62 -29.58
C PRO A 124 -5.32 -21.87 -28.09
N TYR A 125 -6.45 -22.19 -27.46
CA TYR A 125 -6.55 -22.36 -26.00
C TYR A 125 -5.47 -23.30 -25.42
N ILE A 126 -5.16 -24.38 -26.12
CA ILE A 126 -4.24 -25.44 -25.67
C ILE A 126 -2.79 -24.95 -25.47
N ILE A 127 -2.37 -23.87 -26.11
CA ILE A 127 -1.03 -23.31 -26.00
C ILE A 127 -0.99 -21.97 -25.25
N LYS A 128 -2.13 -21.45 -24.79
CA LYS A 128 -2.19 -20.15 -24.08
C LYS A 128 -1.35 -20.13 -22.80
N GLU A 129 -1.28 -21.26 -22.09
CA GLU A 129 -0.48 -21.38 -20.87
C GLU A 129 1.03 -21.22 -21.12
N SER A 130 1.48 -21.37 -22.38
CA SER A 130 2.87 -21.14 -22.76
C SER A 130 3.24 -19.66 -22.81
N PHE A 131 2.25 -18.76 -22.83
CA PHE A 131 2.45 -17.33 -22.83
C PHE A 131 2.23 -16.78 -21.42
N LYS A 132 3.29 -16.22 -20.81
CA LYS A 132 3.17 -15.54 -19.53
C LYS A 132 2.39 -14.25 -19.75
N TYR A 133 1.28 -14.11 -19.06
CA TYR A 133 0.42 -12.96 -19.14
C TYR A 133 -0.19 -12.64 -17.78
N ASP A 134 0.55 -11.85 -16.99
CA ASP A 134 0.05 -11.21 -15.78
C ASP A 134 0.52 -9.78 -15.68
N ALA A 135 -0.07 -9.01 -14.78
CA ALA A 135 0.27 -7.60 -14.59
C ALA A 135 1.73 -7.40 -14.18
N ALA A 136 2.27 -8.29 -13.34
CA ALA A 136 3.65 -8.18 -12.87
C ALA A 136 4.66 -8.40 -14.00
N TYR A 137 4.37 -9.35 -14.93
CA TYR A 137 5.20 -9.56 -16.12
C TYR A 137 5.20 -8.32 -17.03
N ILE A 138 4.02 -7.73 -17.26
CA ILE A 138 3.90 -6.54 -18.11
C ILE A 138 4.66 -5.36 -17.48
N ASP A 139 4.42 -5.08 -16.21
CA ASP A 139 5.08 -3.99 -15.49
C ASP A 139 6.60 -4.18 -15.47
N GLY A 140 7.07 -5.38 -15.12
CA GLY A 140 8.48 -5.71 -15.10
C GLY A 140 9.16 -5.68 -16.48
N SER A 141 8.39 -5.90 -17.57
CA SER A 141 8.91 -5.89 -18.93
C SER A 141 8.90 -4.50 -19.57
N CYS A 142 7.98 -3.64 -19.18
CA CYS A 142 7.76 -2.33 -19.79
C CYS A 142 8.53 -1.20 -19.12
N LEU A 143 8.99 -1.43 -17.89
CA LEU A 143 9.69 -0.42 -17.11
C LEU A 143 11.16 -0.79 -16.95
N LYS A 144 12.06 0.18 -17.10
CA LYS A 144 13.47 -0.02 -16.74
C LYS A 144 13.54 -0.22 -15.23
N PRO A 145 14.42 -1.12 -14.73
CA PRO A 145 14.65 -1.25 -13.30
C PRO A 145 14.96 0.11 -12.69
N LEU A 146 14.28 0.42 -11.59
CA LEU A 146 14.62 1.59 -10.79
C LEU A 146 16.00 1.39 -10.15
N PRO A 147 16.80 2.48 -9.98
CA PRO A 147 18.02 2.40 -9.19
C PRO A 147 17.70 1.80 -7.81
N ASN A 148 18.61 0.97 -7.28
CA ASN A 148 18.47 0.37 -5.97
C ASN A 148 18.07 1.41 -4.92
N GLY A 149 17.04 1.13 -4.14
CA GLY A 149 16.54 2.00 -3.07
C GLY A 149 15.38 2.93 -3.46
N THR A 150 14.81 2.79 -4.66
CA THR A 150 13.65 3.58 -5.06
C THR A 150 12.39 2.71 -4.97
N TYR A 151 11.75 2.70 -3.82
CA TYR A 151 10.48 2.00 -3.62
C TYR A 151 9.32 2.98 -3.53
N TYR A 152 8.16 2.58 -4.01
CA TYR A 152 6.92 3.37 -3.96
C TYR A 152 6.41 3.58 -2.52
N MET A 153 6.58 2.56 -1.71
CA MET A 153 6.36 2.55 -0.26
C MET A 153 7.57 1.84 0.32
N ASN A 154 8.15 2.39 1.34
CA ASN A 154 9.38 1.88 1.90
C ASN A 154 9.20 1.66 3.40
N ASP A 155 8.73 0.47 3.74
CA ASP A 155 8.35 0.12 5.11
C ASP A 155 9.54 0.19 6.07
N ASN A 156 10.76 -0.13 5.58
CA ASN A 156 11.94 -0.01 6.43
C ASN A 156 12.32 1.46 6.70
N ILE A 157 12.18 2.37 5.72
CA ILE A 157 12.41 3.80 5.95
C ILE A 157 11.36 4.34 6.92
N PHE A 158 10.09 3.95 6.73
CA PHE A 158 9.04 4.32 7.67
C PHE A 158 9.35 3.82 9.10
N TYR A 159 9.85 2.59 9.22
CA TYR A 159 10.26 2.03 10.50
C TYR A 159 11.43 2.79 11.12
N ASP A 160 12.46 3.08 10.34
CA ASP A 160 13.64 3.82 10.80
C ASP A 160 13.25 5.25 11.22
N ASP A 161 12.40 5.93 10.49
CA ASP A 161 11.88 7.26 10.85
C ASP A 161 11.05 7.18 12.13
N LEU A 162 10.17 6.18 12.25
CA LEU A 162 9.40 5.93 13.46
C LEU A 162 10.31 5.73 14.68
N MET A 163 11.38 4.96 14.53
CA MET A 163 12.31 4.68 15.63
C MET A 163 13.17 5.89 16.01
N ASN A 164 13.63 6.66 15.04
CA ASN A 164 14.53 7.79 15.24
C ASN A 164 13.82 9.09 15.61
N CYS A 165 12.68 9.38 14.96
CA CYS A 165 11.93 10.63 15.14
C CYS A 165 10.71 10.46 16.04
N GLY A 166 10.20 9.23 16.18
CA GLY A 166 8.98 8.95 16.93
C GLY A 166 7.74 9.31 16.15
N ILE A 167 6.62 9.55 16.88
CA ILE A 167 5.36 10.00 16.29
C ILE A 167 5.28 11.51 16.48
N ASP A 168 5.17 12.23 15.38
CA ASP A 168 4.87 13.65 15.40
C ASP A 168 3.36 13.85 15.63
N ILE A 169 3.03 14.55 16.70
CA ILE A 169 1.67 14.86 17.11
C ILE A 169 1.56 16.37 17.26
N ASP A 170 0.74 16.96 16.42
CA ASP A 170 0.33 18.33 16.65
C ASP A 170 -0.64 18.40 17.84
N ARG A 171 -0.11 18.73 19.01
CA ARG A 171 -0.91 18.87 20.24
C ARG A 171 -1.81 20.10 20.22
N SER A 172 -1.70 20.98 19.23
CA SER A 172 -2.63 22.07 19.01
C SER A 172 -3.90 21.62 18.30
N SER A 173 -3.84 20.46 17.61
CA SER A 173 -4.98 19.86 16.93
C SER A 173 -5.92 19.19 17.93
N SER A 174 -7.21 19.40 17.77
CA SER A 174 -8.25 18.78 18.61
C SER A 174 -8.49 17.31 18.25
N SER A 175 -8.17 16.95 17.01
CA SER A 175 -8.36 15.58 16.48
C SER A 175 -7.40 15.30 15.33
N SER A 176 -7.02 14.05 15.19
CA SER A 176 -6.17 13.59 14.07
C SER A 176 -6.74 12.33 13.43
N PHE A 177 -6.55 12.22 12.12
CA PHE A 177 -6.81 10.99 11.38
C PHE A 177 -5.56 10.57 10.63
N ARG A 178 -5.20 9.30 10.75
CA ARG A 178 -4.01 8.74 10.09
C ARG A 178 -4.35 7.45 9.39
N PHE A 179 -3.99 7.34 8.14
CA PHE A 179 -4.12 6.13 7.35
C PHE A 179 -2.75 5.70 6.85
N PHE A 180 -2.37 4.47 7.15
CA PHE A 180 -1.10 3.88 6.72
C PHE A 180 -1.37 2.71 5.78
N HIS A 181 -0.72 2.73 4.64
CA HIS A 181 -0.70 1.64 3.69
C HIS A 181 0.74 1.23 3.46
N LEU A 182 1.17 0.16 4.11
CA LEU A 182 2.48 -0.43 3.97
C LEU A 182 2.52 -1.37 2.76
N TRP A 183 3.70 -1.59 2.20
CA TRP A 183 3.90 -2.57 1.12
C TRP A 183 3.67 -3.99 1.62
N GLY A 184 4.22 -4.30 2.77
CA GLY A 184 4.00 -5.52 3.51
C GLY A 184 4.37 -6.77 2.76
N ALA A 185 3.50 -7.78 2.88
CA ALA A 185 3.67 -9.07 2.25
C ALA A 185 3.27 -9.11 0.77
N HIS A 186 3.20 -7.96 0.08
CA HIS A 186 2.94 -7.92 -1.35
C HIS A 186 4.05 -8.70 -2.12
N PRO A 187 3.74 -9.38 -3.25
CA PRO A 187 4.77 -10.01 -4.08
C PRO A 187 5.92 -9.04 -4.38
N GLY A 188 7.15 -9.50 -4.16
CA GLY A 188 8.33 -8.63 -4.18
C GLY A 188 8.57 -7.93 -2.85
N CYS A 189 8.11 -8.51 -1.74
CA CYS A 189 8.43 -8.02 -0.40
C CYS A 189 9.96 -7.92 -0.21
N PHE A 190 10.39 -6.95 0.60
CA PHE A 190 11.80 -6.58 0.74
C PHE A 190 12.25 -6.35 2.17
N ILE A 191 11.35 -6.50 3.15
CA ILE A 191 11.70 -6.43 4.57
C ILE A 191 11.60 -7.81 5.24
N ASP A 192 12.43 -8.04 6.23
CA ASP A 192 12.40 -9.19 7.11
C ASP A 192 11.46 -8.97 8.32
N GLU A 193 11.42 -9.93 9.22
CA GLU A 193 10.66 -9.87 10.48
C GLU A 193 11.13 -8.77 11.45
N ASN A 194 12.27 -8.15 11.19
CA ASN A 194 12.79 -7.02 11.96
C ASN A 194 12.46 -5.66 11.33
N ALA A 195 11.65 -5.64 10.26
CA ALA A 195 11.35 -4.48 9.44
C ALA A 195 12.61 -3.87 8.78
N GLN A 196 13.62 -4.70 8.51
CA GLN A 196 14.86 -4.30 7.86
C GLN A 196 14.92 -4.88 6.45
N LEU A 197 15.65 -4.19 5.55
CA LEU A 197 15.87 -4.68 4.19
C LEU A 197 16.51 -6.06 4.20
N ALA A 198 15.94 -6.97 3.44
CA ALA A 198 16.44 -8.33 3.30
C ALA A 198 16.46 -8.77 1.83
N ASP A 199 17.37 -9.68 1.52
CA ASP A 199 17.44 -10.29 0.20
C ASP A 199 16.44 -11.47 0.12
N ALA A 200 15.43 -11.32 -0.74
CA ALA A 200 14.37 -12.31 -0.98
C ALA A 200 13.63 -12.81 0.30
N PRO A 201 13.09 -11.92 1.15
CA PRO A 201 12.34 -12.34 2.32
C PRO A 201 11.06 -13.07 1.91
N THR A 202 10.59 -13.96 2.77
CA THR A 202 9.29 -14.61 2.57
C THR A 202 8.14 -13.66 2.91
N PRO A 203 6.95 -13.83 2.32
CA PRO A 203 5.77 -13.04 2.69
C PRO A 203 5.42 -13.13 4.19
N ALA A 204 5.70 -14.26 4.85
CA ALA A 204 5.47 -14.42 6.28
C ALA A 204 6.47 -13.60 7.12
N GLN A 205 7.73 -13.48 6.69
CA GLN A 205 8.71 -12.60 7.33
C GLN A 205 8.31 -11.14 7.16
N ALA A 206 8.00 -10.72 5.94
CA ALA A 206 7.56 -9.35 5.68
C ALA A 206 6.33 -8.97 6.52
N LEU A 207 5.34 -9.85 6.59
CA LEU A 207 4.15 -9.61 7.42
C LEU A 207 4.50 -9.47 8.92
N ARG A 208 5.44 -10.26 9.44
CA ARG A 208 5.92 -10.10 10.82
C ARG A 208 6.64 -8.77 11.01
N GLY A 209 7.40 -8.31 10.02
CA GLY A 209 7.98 -6.97 9.98
C GLY A 209 6.94 -5.87 10.08
N ASP A 210 5.83 -5.97 9.32
CA ASP A 210 4.72 -5.02 9.39
C ASP A 210 4.06 -5.01 10.77
N PHE A 211 3.84 -6.18 11.36
CA PHE A 211 3.32 -6.24 12.72
C PHE A 211 4.28 -5.64 13.75
N LYS A 212 5.59 -5.75 13.54
CA LYS A 212 6.58 -5.06 14.36
C LYS A 212 6.44 -3.54 14.25
N ILE A 213 6.33 -3.02 13.03
CA ILE A 213 6.08 -1.58 12.79
C ILE A 213 4.82 -1.13 13.53
N LEU A 214 3.73 -1.88 13.41
CA LEU A 214 2.46 -1.57 14.05
C LEU A 214 2.58 -1.57 15.59
N LYS A 215 3.23 -2.58 16.17
CA LYS A 215 3.46 -2.68 17.62
C LYS A 215 4.28 -1.51 18.14
N GLU A 216 5.36 -1.14 17.45
CA GLU A 216 6.20 0.00 17.81
C GLU A 216 5.43 1.33 17.71
N TYR A 217 4.61 1.48 16.68
CA TYR A 217 3.75 2.65 16.53
C TYR A 217 2.82 2.81 17.75
N PHE A 218 2.11 1.75 18.13
CA PHE A 218 1.23 1.78 19.31
C PHE A 218 1.98 1.91 20.62
N ALA A 219 3.17 1.31 20.76
CA ALA A 219 3.99 1.50 21.93
C ALA A 219 4.38 2.98 22.13
N LYS A 220 4.73 3.67 21.03
CA LYS A 220 5.03 5.11 21.07
C LYS A 220 3.77 5.95 21.37
N MET A 221 2.60 5.58 20.85
CA MET A 221 1.34 6.23 21.20
C MET A 221 1.03 6.09 22.69
N LYS A 222 1.18 4.88 23.25
CA LYS A 222 1.01 4.61 24.69
C LYS A 222 1.99 5.44 25.53
N ALA A 223 3.25 5.49 25.11
CA ALA A 223 4.28 6.28 25.82
C ALA A 223 3.99 7.79 25.82
N GLN A 224 3.25 8.28 24.83
CA GLN A 224 2.83 9.68 24.73
C GLN A 224 1.46 9.96 25.39
N GLY A 225 0.79 8.94 25.93
CA GLY A 225 -0.52 9.05 26.56
C GLY A 225 -1.66 9.40 25.62
N ILE A 226 -1.58 8.95 24.37
CA ILE A 226 -2.60 9.17 23.32
C ILE A 226 -3.25 7.89 22.84
N TYR A 227 -2.97 6.78 23.48
CA TYR A 227 -3.57 5.47 23.23
C TYR A 227 -4.01 4.88 24.57
N ASP A 228 -5.31 4.76 24.77
CA ASP A 228 -5.95 4.16 25.95
C ASP A 228 -6.45 2.74 25.68
#